data_24a1ab39649bdd8663404c0910c7d9c2
#
_entry.id   24a1ab39649bdd8663404c0910c7d9c2
#
_cell.length_a   1.000
_cell.length_b   1.000
_cell.length_c   1.000
_cell.angle_alpha   90.00
_cell.angle_beta   90.00
_cell.angle_gamma   90.00
#
_symmetry.space_group_name_H-M   'P 1'
#
loop_
_entity.id
_entity.type
_entity.pdbx_description
1 polymer ?
#
loop_
_entity_poly.entity_id
_entity_poly.type
_entity_poly.pdbx_seq_one_letter_code
_entity_poly.pdbx_strand_id
1 'polypeptide(L)'
;MGARRDAGSLAAYPGSPPANLDTAYRIQDFAIDLWPDNVAGWKVGRIPPALEAEVGCDRLAGPFFEESIRFQEDGGGHDMPIFTGGFAAVEAEFVAVIRD
;
A
#
# COMPACT_ATOMS: atom_id res chain seq x y z
N MET A 1 -8.28 9.57 1.77
CA MET A 1 -7.82 9.77 0.35
C MET A 1 -7.11 11.10 0.15
N GLY A 2 -7.58 12.22 0.71
CA GLY A 2 -6.93 13.53 0.56
C GLY A 2 -5.46 13.53 0.99
N ALA A 3 -5.14 13.09 2.18
CA ALA A 3 -3.75 13.02 2.66
C ALA A 3 -2.83 12.22 1.72
N ARG A 4 -3.31 11.14 1.13
CA ARG A 4 -2.55 10.35 0.17
C ARG A 4 -2.27 11.11 -1.13
N ARG A 5 -3.28 11.84 -1.65
CA ARG A 5 -3.10 12.66 -2.87
C ARG A 5 -2.07 13.76 -2.68
N ASP A 6 -2.05 14.35 -1.48
CA ASP A 6 -1.18 15.47 -1.14
C ASP A 6 0.19 15.01 -0.58
N ALA A 7 0.48 13.70 -0.62
CA ALA A 7 1.64 13.06 0.00
C ALA A 7 1.82 13.50 1.48
N GLY A 8 0.71 13.66 2.18
CA GLY A 8 0.63 14.03 3.58
C GLY A 8 0.30 12.84 4.48
N SER A 9 0.13 13.12 5.76
CA SER A 9 -0.25 12.13 6.76
C SER A 9 -1.40 12.64 7.63
N LEU A 10 -2.06 11.73 8.32
CA LEU A 10 -3.04 12.04 9.34
C LEU A 10 -2.46 11.77 10.73
N ALA A 11 -2.80 12.60 11.71
CA ALA A 11 -2.35 12.41 13.09
C ALA A 11 -2.91 11.12 13.74
N ALA A 12 -4.08 10.68 13.27
CA ALA A 12 -4.74 9.47 13.74
C ALA A 12 -5.60 8.87 12.63
N TYR A 13 -5.98 7.61 12.78
CA TYR A 13 -6.93 6.96 11.88
C TYR A 13 -8.29 7.69 11.93
N PRO A 14 -8.88 8.05 10.78
CA PRO A 14 -10.11 8.82 10.73
C PRO A 14 -11.33 7.94 11.05
N GLY A 15 -11.80 8.02 12.26
CA GLY A 15 -12.92 7.22 12.76
C GLY A 15 -12.49 5.97 13.50
N SER A 16 -13.38 5.00 13.62
CA SER A 16 -13.07 3.72 14.27
C SER A 16 -12.29 2.81 13.34
N PRO A 17 -11.19 2.21 13.80
CA PRO A 17 -10.47 1.20 13.01
C PRO A 17 -11.39 0.02 12.66
N PRO A 18 -11.19 -0.65 11.51
CA PRO A 18 -11.98 -1.82 11.14
C PRO A 18 -11.80 -2.95 12.15
N ALA A 19 -12.90 -3.62 12.49
CA ALA A 19 -12.91 -4.67 13.52
C ALA A 19 -12.28 -6.01 13.04
N ASN A 20 -12.21 -6.22 11.72
CA ASN A 20 -11.70 -7.44 11.12
C ASN A 20 -11.14 -7.17 9.71
N LEU A 21 -10.47 -8.17 9.14
CA LEU A 21 -9.87 -8.06 7.80
C LEU A 21 -10.91 -7.90 6.69
N ASP A 22 -12.04 -8.54 6.75
CA ASP A 22 -13.07 -8.40 5.73
C ASP A 22 -13.53 -6.96 5.61
N THR A 23 -13.76 -6.30 6.73
CA THR A 23 -14.10 -4.87 6.77
C THR A 23 -12.94 -4.01 6.28
N ALA A 24 -11.70 -4.34 6.68
CA ALA A 24 -10.51 -3.61 6.23
C ALA A 24 -10.33 -3.69 4.70
N TYR A 25 -10.52 -4.86 4.09
CA TYR A 25 -10.44 -5.02 2.65
C TYR A 25 -11.59 -4.33 1.90
N ARG A 26 -12.80 -4.27 2.46
CA ARG A 26 -13.88 -3.46 1.89
C ARG A 26 -13.54 -1.98 1.86
N ILE A 27 -12.92 -1.46 2.92
CA ILE A 27 -12.44 -0.08 2.95
C ILE A 27 -11.34 0.12 1.88
N GLN A 28 -10.46 -0.84 1.72
CA GLN A 28 -9.44 -0.83 0.67
C GLN A 28 -10.07 -0.78 -0.72
N ASP A 29 -11.10 -1.61 -0.99
CA ASP A 29 -11.81 -1.62 -2.26
C ASP A 29 -12.42 -0.24 -2.59
N PHE A 30 -13.07 0.40 -1.63
CA PHE A 30 -13.55 1.77 -1.79
C PHE A 30 -12.43 2.76 -2.07
N ALA A 31 -11.30 2.60 -1.41
CA ALA A 31 -10.14 3.47 -1.63
C ALA A 31 -9.55 3.28 -3.04
N ILE A 32 -9.53 2.05 -3.55
CA ILE A 32 -9.12 1.72 -4.92
C ILE A 32 -10.06 2.40 -5.93
N ASP A 33 -11.37 2.27 -5.74
CA ASP A 33 -12.38 2.87 -6.62
C ASP A 33 -12.29 4.40 -6.68
N LEU A 34 -11.87 5.02 -5.59
CA LEU A 34 -11.68 6.48 -5.51
C LEU A 34 -10.31 6.95 -6.04
N TRP A 35 -9.37 6.05 -6.26
CA TRP A 35 -8.03 6.41 -6.70
C TRP A 35 -8.00 6.56 -8.24
N PRO A 36 -7.51 7.69 -8.79
CA PRO A 36 -7.58 7.99 -10.21
C PRO A 36 -6.48 7.33 -11.05
N ASP A 37 -6.17 6.05 -10.76
CA ASP A 37 -5.13 5.30 -11.45
C ASP A 37 -5.45 3.79 -11.39
N ASN A 38 -4.91 3.01 -12.31
CA ASN A 38 -5.15 1.59 -12.39
C ASN A 38 -4.26 0.80 -11.44
N VAL A 39 -4.81 -0.24 -10.84
CA VAL A 39 -4.02 -1.19 -10.06
C VAL A 39 -3.09 -1.96 -11.01
N ALA A 40 -1.79 -1.87 -10.78
CA ALA A 40 -0.76 -2.57 -11.53
C ALA A 40 -0.35 -3.89 -10.88
N GLY A 41 -0.54 -4.02 -9.59
CA GLY A 41 -0.18 -5.23 -8.86
C GLY A 41 -0.45 -5.10 -7.36
N TRP A 42 0.02 -6.09 -6.62
CA TRP A 42 -0.24 -6.24 -5.20
C TRP A 42 1.05 -6.47 -4.42
N LYS A 43 1.25 -5.68 -3.40
CA LYS A 43 2.31 -5.88 -2.40
C LYS A 43 1.76 -6.77 -1.30
N VAL A 44 2.50 -7.83 -0.95
CA VAL A 44 2.16 -8.71 0.16
C VAL A 44 3.12 -8.44 1.31
N GLY A 45 2.59 -8.04 2.44
CA GLY A 45 3.35 -7.76 3.65
C GLY A 45 3.06 -8.73 4.78
N ARG A 46 4.05 -8.96 5.63
CA ARG A 46 3.87 -9.80 6.82
C ARG A 46 3.20 -9.00 7.95
N ILE A 47 2.26 -9.64 8.61
CA ILE A 47 1.67 -9.12 9.85
C ILE A 47 2.62 -9.44 11.02
N PRO A 48 2.88 -8.49 11.93
CA PRO A 48 3.66 -8.77 13.12
C PRO A 48 3.10 -9.96 13.90
N PRO A 49 3.94 -10.89 14.38
CA PRO A 49 3.48 -12.11 15.07
C PRO A 49 2.52 -11.85 16.24
N ALA A 50 2.71 -10.75 16.95
CA ALA A 50 1.82 -10.35 18.05
C ALA A 50 0.36 -10.08 17.62
N LEU A 51 0.12 -9.79 16.35
CA LEU A 51 -1.21 -9.48 15.80
C LEU A 51 -1.81 -10.65 15.02
N GLU A 52 -1.04 -11.69 14.70
CA GLU A 52 -1.51 -12.82 13.88
C GLU A 52 -2.74 -13.52 14.50
N ALA A 53 -2.74 -13.71 15.80
CA ALA A 53 -3.85 -14.35 16.52
C ALA A 53 -5.14 -13.51 16.48
N GLU A 54 -5.01 -12.20 16.54
CA GLU A 54 -6.13 -11.26 16.48
C GLU A 54 -6.68 -11.14 15.06
N VAL A 55 -5.81 -11.08 14.07
CA VAL A 55 -6.16 -10.87 12.66
C VAL A 55 -6.58 -12.17 11.97
N GLY A 56 -6.07 -13.32 12.41
CA GLY A 56 -6.37 -14.65 11.87
C GLY A 56 -5.57 -15.03 10.62
N CYS A 57 -4.54 -14.26 10.26
CA CYS A 57 -3.63 -14.57 9.17
C CYS A 57 -2.27 -13.90 9.40
N ASP A 58 -1.27 -14.27 8.59
CA ASP A 58 0.11 -13.77 8.73
C ASP A 58 0.54 -12.82 7.60
N ARG A 59 -0.36 -12.54 6.64
CA ARG A 59 -0.10 -11.67 5.49
C ARG A 59 -1.24 -10.70 5.22
N LEU A 60 -0.87 -9.52 4.73
CA LEU A 60 -1.77 -8.53 4.17
C LEU A 60 -1.38 -8.24 2.73
N ALA A 61 -2.36 -7.92 1.89
CA ALA A 61 -2.12 -7.48 0.52
C ALA A 61 -2.63 -6.04 0.34
N GLY A 62 -1.84 -5.23 -0.36
CA GLY A 62 -2.22 -3.88 -0.74
C GLY A 62 -1.88 -3.59 -2.19
N PRO A 63 -2.68 -2.78 -2.89
CA PRO A 63 -2.43 -2.46 -4.29
C PRO A 63 -1.30 -1.48 -4.46
N PHE A 64 -0.58 -1.58 -5.59
CA PHE A 64 0.18 -0.48 -6.14
C PHE A 64 -0.34 -0.14 -7.54
N PHE A 65 -0.11 1.08 -7.98
CA PHE A 65 -0.76 1.66 -9.15
C PHE A 65 0.26 1.92 -10.27
N GLU A 66 -0.23 1.97 -11.50
CA GLU A 66 0.62 2.12 -12.69
C GLU A 66 1.53 3.34 -12.61
N GLU A 67 1.02 4.49 -12.23
CA GLU A 67 1.80 5.73 -12.13
C GLU A 67 2.88 5.71 -11.04
N SER A 68 2.83 4.77 -10.09
CA SER A 68 3.85 4.64 -9.04
C SER A 68 5.04 3.77 -9.45
N ILE A 69 4.98 3.11 -10.61
CA ILE A 69 6.06 2.26 -11.11
C ILE A 69 7.07 3.09 -11.89
N ARG A 70 8.35 2.90 -11.60
CA ARG A 70 9.46 3.48 -12.35
C ARG A 70 10.44 2.39 -12.73
N PHE A 71 10.77 2.31 -14.01
CA PHE A 71 11.79 1.39 -14.51
C PHE A 71 13.14 2.11 -14.59
N GLN A 72 14.15 1.52 -13.98
CA GLN A 72 15.52 2.02 -14.04
C GLN A 72 16.13 1.60 -15.34
N GLU A 73 16.53 2.58 -16.15
CA GLU A 73 17.28 2.38 -17.39
C GLU A 73 18.60 3.16 -17.32
N ASP A 74 19.66 2.61 -17.92
CA ASP A 74 20.94 3.29 -18.15
C ASP A 74 21.61 3.97 -16.93
N GLY A 75 21.42 3.43 -15.73
CA GLY A 75 22.08 3.92 -14.52
C GLY A 75 21.57 5.28 -14.02
N GLY A 76 20.49 5.81 -14.58
CA GLY A 76 19.81 7.00 -14.07
C GLY A 76 19.10 6.75 -12.74
N GLY A 77 18.64 7.81 -12.10
CA GLY A 77 17.82 7.75 -10.89
C GLY A 77 16.40 8.21 -11.14
N HIS A 78 15.51 7.85 -10.25
CA HIS A 78 14.14 8.36 -10.21
C HIS A 78 13.84 9.02 -8.87
N ASP A 79 13.18 10.17 -8.92
CA ASP A 79 12.60 10.77 -7.72
C ASP A 79 11.32 10.04 -7.35
N MET A 80 11.25 9.55 -6.13
CA MET A 80 10.08 8.86 -5.59
C MET A 80 9.44 9.73 -4.51
N PRO A 81 8.11 9.95 -4.56
CA PRO A 81 7.43 10.72 -3.52
C PRO A 81 7.46 9.98 -2.18
N ILE A 82 7.65 10.73 -1.11
CA ILE A 82 7.49 10.25 0.25
C ILE A 82 6.39 11.04 0.95
N PHE A 83 5.75 10.42 1.94
CA PHE A 83 4.68 11.07 2.69
C PHE A 83 5.25 11.93 3.82
N THR A 84 4.90 13.20 3.85
CA THR A 84 5.28 14.11 4.94
C THR A 84 4.73 13.59 6.27
N GLY A 85 5.62 13.47 7.27
CA GLY A 85 5.28 12.92 8.58
C GLY A 85 5.11 11.40 8.61
N GLY A 86 5.29 10.72 7.49
CA GLY A 86 5.26 9.28 7.39
C GLY A 86 6.64 8.64 7.56
N PHE A 87 6.66 7.32 7.56
CA PHE A 87 7.88 6.51 7.52
C PHE A 87 8.24 6.22 6.07
N ALA A 88 9.49 6.43 5.69
CA ALA A 88 10.00 6.11 4.37
C ALA A 88 11.12 5.07 4.46
N ALA A 89 11.05 4.03 3.63
CA ALA A 89 12.06 2.98 3.55
C ALA A 89 12.27 2.54 2.11
N VAL A 90 13.46 2.04 1.82
CA VAL A 90 13.80 1.36 0.57
C VAL A 90 13.95 -0.13 0.89
N GLU A 91 13.25 -0.97 0.14
CA GLU A 91 13.26 -2.41 0.32
C GLU A 91 13.61 -3.10 -1.00
N ALA A 92 14.39 -4.18 -0.93
CA ALA A 92 14.66 -5.06 -2.07
C ALA A 92 13.68 -6.23 -2.02
N GLU A 93 12.97 -6.49 -3.12
CA GLU A 93 11.91 -7.49 -3.17
C GLU A 93 11.92 -8.28 -4.47
N PHE A 94 11.37 -9.50 -4.41
CA PHE A 94 11.06 -10.27 -5.60
C PHE A 94 9.69 -9.87 -6.15
N VAL A 95 9.61 -9.76 -7.48
CA VAL A 95 8.36 -9.47 -8.19
C VAL A 95 8.00 -10.66 -9.06
N ALA A 96 6.80 -11.21 -8.87
CA ALA A 96 6.22 -12.21 -9.77
C ALA A 96 5.35 -11.51 -10.81
N VAL A 97 5.62 -11.76 -12.08
CA VAL A 97 4.78 -11.27 -13.18
C VAL A 97 3.78 -12.36 -13.53
N ILE A 98 2.50 -12.05 -13.33
CA ILE A 98 1.42 -12.97 -13.67
C ILE A 98 1.07 -12.78 -15.14
N ARG A 99 1.01 -13.88 -15.88
CA ARG A 99 0.60 -13.93 -17.29
C ARG A 99 -0.58 -14.88 -17.45
N ASP A 100 -1.42 -14.56 -18.40
CA ASP A 100 -2.54 -15.42 -18.82
C ASP A 100 -2.04 -16.67 -19.53
#